data_59b35c46b90f0b95dbc0de511b521745
#
_entry.id   59b35c46b90f0b95dbc0de511b521745
#
_cell.length_a   1.000
_cell.length_b   1.000
_cell.length_c   1.000
_cell.angle_alpha   90.00
_cell.angle_beta   90.00
_cell.angle_gamma   90.00
#
_symmetry.space_group_name_H-M   'P 1'
#
loop_
_entity.id
_entity.type
_entity.pdbx_description
1 polymer ?
#
loop_
_entity_poly.entity_id
_entity_poly.type
_entity_poly.pdbx_seq_one_letter_code
_entity_poly.pdbx_strand_id
1 'polypeptide(L)'
;MKSLAVLAAAATALVASAAFAQTPEMAPPPAAAPLCLHSQDIDHTKAPDDHTVLIYMRSGKIWQSKLRGLCPQISFNGFSYDATPPDDLCPNVQIIRVIRTGTMCSMGPLEPYTPPPKTSM
;
A
#
# COMPACT_ATOMS: atom_id res chain seq x y z
N MET A 1 9.09 29.89 81.52
CA MET A 1 10.23 29.68 80.72
C MET A 1 10.22 28.31 80.06
N LYS A 2 9.44 28.09 79.07
CA LYS A 2 9.46 26.82 78.35
C LYS A 2 9.32 27.12 76.89
N SER A 3 10.40 26.95 76.23
CA SER A 3 10.45 27.06 74.78
C SER A 3 9.82 25.80 74.13
N LEU A 4 8.72 25.98 73.53
CA LEU A 4 8.12 24.95 72.71
C LEU A 4 8.63 25.10 71.29
N ALA A 5 9.56 24.26 70.94
CA ALA A 5 9.98 24.17 69.57
C ALA A 5 8.92 23.38 68.76
N VAL A 6 8.24 24.09 67.95
CA VAL A 6 7.32 23.44 66.96
C VAL A 6 8.13 23.05 65.78
N LEU A 7 8.38 21.80 65.69
CA LEU A 7 8.94 21.21 64.46
C LEU A 7 7.82 21.08 63.42
N ALA A 8 7.83 22.00 62.50
CA ALA A 8 6.98 21.86 61.30
C ALA A 8 7.68 20.89 60.37
N ALA A 9 7.18 19.70 60.30
CA ALA A 9 7.58 18.76 59.29
C ALA A 9 6.94 19.16 57.96
N ALA A 10 7.73 19.74 57.11
CA ALA A 10 7.30 19.99 55.72
C ALA A 10 7.34 18.66 54.96
N ALA A 11 6.19 18.08 54.76
CA ALA A 11 6.07 16.95 53.86
C ALA A 11 6.10 17.48 52.46
N THR A 12 7.25 17.39 51.82
CA THR A 12 7.35 17.63 50.39
C THR A 12 6.80 16.43 49.67
N ALA A 13 5.58 16.55 49.20
CA ALA A 13 5.02 15.57 48.33
C ALA A 13 5.73 15.69 46.98
N LEU A 14 6.60 14.76 46.69
CA LEU A 14 7.17 14.59 45.37
C LEU A 14 6.08 14.05 44.48
N VAL A 15 5.44 14.94 43.75
CA VAL A 15 4.57 14.54 42.66
C VAL A 15 5.47 14.02 41.53
N ALA A 16 5.62 12.73 41.49
CA ALA A 16 6.26 12.11 40.35
C ALA A 16 5.32 12.32 39.14
N SER A 17 5.63 13.30 38.35
CA SER A 17 5.00 13.45 37.07
C SER A 17 5.43 12.25 36.22
N ALA A 18 4.57 11.27 36.15
CA ALA A 18 4.74 10.21 35.20
C ALA A 18 4.61 10.84 33.80
N ALA A 19 5.74 11.15 33.20
CA ALA A 19 5.76 11.50 31.80
C ALA A 19 5.35 10.25 31.05
N PHE A 20 4.11 10.17 30.66
CA PHE A 20 3.70 9.19 29.69
C PHE A 20 4.48 9.52 28.43
N ALA A 21 5.48 8.70 28.11
CA ALA A 21 6.13 8.76 26.83
C ALA A 21 5.04 8.41 25.82
N GLN A 22 4.47 9.42 25.21
CA GLN A 22 3.64 9.22 24.04
C GLN A 22 4.58 8.66 22.98
N THR A 23 4.49 7.38 22.74
CA THR A 23 5.00 6.80 21.51
C THR A 23 4.43 7.64 20.38
N PRO A 24 5.28 8.22 19.51
CA PRO A 24 4.75 8.94 18.37
C PRO A 24 3.86 7.96 17.64
N GLU A 25 2.57 8.25 17.67
CA GLU A 25 1.60 7.51 16.88
C GLU A 25 1.99 7.76 15.44
N MET A 26 2.62 6.76 14.83
CA MET A 26 2.88 6.80 13.41
C MET A 26 1.52 6.99 12.75
N ALA A 27 1.40 8.06 11.94
CA ALA A 27 0.24 8.24 11.11
C ALA A 27 -0.10 6.88 10.49
N PRO A 28 -1.36 6.43 10.55
CA PRO A 28 -1.72 5.16 9.94
C PRO A 28 -1.20 5.16 8.52
N PRO A 29 -0.47 4.13 8.10
CA PRO A 29 0.00 4.05 6.73
C PRO A 29 -1.21 4.26 5.82
N PRO A 30 -1.06 5.03 4.72
CA PRO A 30 -2.15 5.18 3.76
C PRO A 30 -2.70 3.79 3.50
N ALA A 31 -4.02 3.66 3.55
CA ALA A 31 -4.73 2.38 3.53
C ALA A 31 -3.93 1.34 2.77
N ALA A 32 -3.46 0.32 3.49
CA ALA A 32 -2.61 -0.70 2.91
C ALA A 32 -3.26 -1.19 1.62
N ALA A 33 -2.49 -1.22 0.53
CA ALA A 33 -3.00 -1.71 -0.73
C ALA A 33 -3.61 -3.10 -0.51
N PRO A 34 -4.80 -3.36 -1.04
CA PRO A 34 -5.42 -4.66 -0.89
C PRO A 34 -4.50 -5.74 -1.49
N LEU A 35 -4.47 -6.91 -0.87
CA LEU A 35 -3.70 -8.03 -1.40
C LEU A 35 -4.31 -8.55 -2.70
N CYS A 36 -5.62 -8.46 -2.84
CA CYS A 36 -6.36 -8.93 -3.99
C CYS A 36 -7.39 -7.91 -4.46
N LEU A 37 -7.66 -7.89 -5.75
CA LEU A 37 -8.70 -7.09 -6.37
C LEU A 37 -9.75 -8.01 -6.97
N HIS A 38 -11.04 -7.67 -6.79
CA HIS A 38 -12.10 -8.42 -7.43
C HIS A 38 -12.13 -8.15 -8.93
N SER A 39 -12.10 -9.20 -9.72
CA SER A 39 -12.12 -9.07 -11.19
C SER A 39 -13.29 -8.25 -11.69
N GLN A 40 -14.44 -8.33 -11.03
CA GLN A 40 -15.65 -7.61 -11.41
C GLN A 40 -15.50 -6.09 -11.25
N ASP A 41 -14.61 -5.65 -10.36
CA ASP A 41 -14.37 -4.23 -10.11
C ASP A 41 -13.30 -3.65 -11.04
N ILE A 42 -12.66 -4.49 -11.82
CA ILE A 42 -11.64 -4.07 -12.79
C ILE A 42 -12.31 -3.67 -14.10
N ASP A 43 -12.05 -2.43 -14.53
CA ASP A 43 -12.54 -1.94 -15.80
C ASP A 43 -11.65 -2.42 -16.96
N HIS A 44 -10.36 -2.11 -16.87
CA HIS A 44 -9.38 -2.56 -17.85
C HIS A 44 -7.97 -2.52 -17.26
N THR A 45 -7.04 -3.06 -18.00
CA THR A 45 -5.62 -3.07 -17.62
C THR A 45 -4.78 -2.52 -18.77
N LYS A 46 -3.61 -1.96 -18.43
CA LYS A 46 -2.63 -1.49 -19.39
C LYS A 46 -1.23 -1.82 -18.92
N ALA A 47 -0.31 -1.94 -19.85
CA ALA A 47 1.11 -2.09 -19.57
C ALA A 47 1.85 -0.96 -20.28
N PRO A 48 2.20 0.13 -19.58
CA PRO A 48 2.88 1.27 -20.21
C PRO A 48 4.30 0.95 -20.65
N ASP A 49 4.92 -0.04 -20.02
CA ASP A 49 6.25 -0.51 -20.36
C ASP A 49 6.39 -2.01 -20.06
N ASP A 50 7.57 -2.58 -20.27
CA ASP A 50 7.78 -4.02 -20.14
C ASP A 50 7.97 -4.50 -18.69
N HIS A 51 7.83 -3.63 -17.71
CA HIS A 51 8.00 -3.98 -16.31
C HIS A 51 6.95 -3.38 -15.38
N THR A 52 5.93 -2.73 -15.93
CA THR A 52 4.86 -2.10 -15.15
C THR A 52 3.51 -2.45 -15.72
N VAL A 53 2.57 -2.73 -14.85
CA VAL A 53 1.17 -2.98 -15.20
C VAL A 53 0.29 -2.02 -14.42
N LEU A 54 -0.68 -1.42 -15.10
CA LEU A 54 -1.69 -0.56 -14.51
C LEU A 54 -3.04 -1.25 -14.54
N ILE A 55 -3.75 -1.19 -13.42
CA ILE A 55 -5.08 -1.78 -13.28
C ILE A 55 -6.06 -0.64 -13.00
N TYR A 56 -6.97 -0.44 -13.94
CA TYR A 56 -7.98 0.60 -13.86
C TYR A 56 -9.26 0.02 -13.28
N MET A 57 -9.63 0.51 -12.10
CA MET A 57 -10.86 0.06 -11.44
C MET A 57 -12.07 0.83 -11.96
N ARG A 58 -13.25 0.23 -11.89
CA ARG A 58 -14.50 0.90 -12.28
C ARG A 58 -14.81 2.12 -11.42
N SER A 59 -14.31 2.14 -10.18
CA SER A 59 -14.41 3.30 -9.30
C SER A 59 -13.59 4.51 -9.74
N GLY A 60 -12.70 4.35 -10.71
CA GLY A 60 -11.76 5.38 -11.15
C GLY A 60 -10.39 5.28 -10.51
N LYS A 61 -10.24 4.44 -9.50
CA LYS A 61 -8.93 4.23 -8.86
C LYS A 61 -8.03 3.43 -9.79
N ILE A 62 -6.74 3.77 -9.77
CA ILE A 62 -5.74 3.08 -10.58
C ILE A 62 -4.69 2.49 -9.64
N TRP A 63 -4.42 1.21 -9.84
CA TRP A 63 -3.36 0.50 -9.13
C TRP A 63 -2.21 0.23 -10.07
N GLN A 64 -1.00 0.33 -9.55
CA GLN A 64 0.22 -0.01 -10.26
C GLN A 64 0.83 -1.26 -9.65
N SER A 65 1.28 -2.17 -10.49
CA SER A 65 2.07 -3.31 -10.08
C SER A 65 3.34 -3.35 -10.91
N LYS A 66 4.47 -3.28 -10.25
CA LYS A 66 5.76 -3.48 -10.92
C LYS A 66 6.02 -4.97 -11.04
N LEU A 67 6.35 -5.41 -12.24
CA LEU A 67 6.65 -6.80 -12.49
C LEU A 67 7.99 -7.18 -11.86
N ARG A 68 8.09 -8.43 -11.44
CA ARG A 68 9.34 -8.97 -10.86
C ARG A 68 10.31 -9.37 -11.96
N GLY A 69 10.78 -8.38 -12.71
CA GLY A 69 11.65 -8.58 -13.84
C GLY A 69 11.07 -8.02 -15.11
N LEU A 70 11.84 -8.11 -16.17
CA LEU A 70 11.43 -7.64 -17.49
C LEU A 70 10.45 -8.62 -18.12
N CYS A 71 9.35 -8.11 -18.61
CA CYS A 71 8.36 -8.90 -19.33
C CYS A 71 8.28 -8.42 -20.78
N PRO A 72 9.07 -9.00 -21.69
CA PRO A 72 9.18 -8.48 -23.05
C PRO A 72 7.86 -8.47 -23.79
N GLN A 73 7.61 -7.39 -24.52
CA GLN A 73 6.46 -7.19 -25.40
C GLN A 73 5.09 -7.10 -24.71
N ILE A 74 5.05 -7.04 -23.38
CA ILE A 74 3.78 -6.89 -22.67
C ILE A 74 3.10 -5.57 -23.02
N SER A 75 3.88 -4.51 -23.24
CA SER A 75 3.34 -3.19 -23.60
C SER A 75 2.65 -3.17 -24.95
N PHE A 76 3.03 -4.04 -25.86
CA PHE A 76 2.45 -4.13 -27.20
C PHE A 76 1.32 -5.15 -27.30
N ASN A 77 1.51 -6.28 -26.65
CA ASN A 77 0.62 -7.42 -26.82
C ASN A 77 -0.45 -7.51 -25.73
N GLY A 78 -0.26 -6.83 -24.61
CA GLY A 78 -1.12 -7.00 -23.45
C GLY A 78 -0.87 -8.33 -22.76
N PHE A 79 -1.69 -8.62 -21.77
CA PHE A 79 -1.55 -9.84 -20.97
C PHE A 79 -2.90 -10.40 -20.56
N SER A 80 -2.89 -11.66 -20.23
CA SER A 80 -4.01 -12.35 -19.59
C SER A 80 -3.58 -12.87 -18.23
N TYR A 81 -4.54 -13.10 -17.36
CA TYR A 81 -4.32 -13.72 -16.07
C TYR A 81 -5.48 -14.64 -15.74
N ASP A 82 -5.17 -15.68 -14.96
CA ASP A 82 -6.18 -16.58 -14.45
C ASP A 82 -6.60 -16.10 -13.07
N ALA A 83 -7.85 -15.70 -12.93
CA ALA A 83 -8.37 -15.25 -11.65
C ALA A 83 -8.39 -16.44 -10.66
N THR A 84 -7.90 -16.19 -9.47
CA THR A 84 -7.97 -17.17 -8.39
C THR A 84 -9.40 -17.22 -7.85
N PRO A 85 -9.99 -18.39 -7.56
CA PRO A 85 -11.29 -18.41 -6.92
C PRO A 85 -11.27 -17.65 -5.56
N PRO A 86 -12.27 -16.77 -5.28
CA PRO A 86 -13.47 -16.45 -6.04
C PRO A 86 -13.33 -15.29 -7.04
N ASP A 87 -12.59 -15.45 -8.08
CA ASP A 87 -12.40 -14.47 -9.16
C ASP A 87 -11.63 -13.22 -8.73
N ASP A 88 -10.55 -13.41 -7.99
CA ASP A 88 -9.71 -12.33 -7.52
C ASP A 88 -8.38 -12.27 -8.28
N LEU A 89 -7.92 -11.05 -8.53
CA LEU A 89 -6.57 -10.79 -8.98
C LEU A 89 -5.70 -10.47 -7.77
N CYS A 90 -4.75 -11.33 -7.47
CA CYS A 90 -3.84 -11.20 -6.32
C CYS A 90 -2.41 -10.95 -6.81
N PRO A 91 -2.02 -9.71 -7.07
CA PRO A 91 -0.76 -9.41 -7.78
C PRO A 91 0.48 -10.02 -7.15
N ASN A 92 0.56 -10.05 -5.82
CA ASN A 92 1.75 -10.56 -5.14
C ASN A 92 2.08 -12.02 -5.47
N VAL A 93 1.07 -12.80 -5.83
CA VAL A 93 1.21 -14.22 -6.18
C VAL A 93 0.71 -14.50 -7.59
N GLN A 94 0.30 -13.46 -8.31
CA GLN A 94 -0.29 -13.61 -9.62
C GLN A 94 0.77 -13.76 -10.70
N ILE A 95 0.60 -14.77 -11.52
CA ILE A 95 1.35 -14.93 -12.75
C ILE A 95 0.47 -14.46 -13.90
N ILE A 96 1.03 -13.63 -14.75
CA ILE A 96 0.38 -13.15 -15.95
C ILE A 96 1.08 -13.74 -17.17
N ARG A 97 0.36 -13.80 -18.25
CA ARG A 97 0.87 -14.36 -19.51
C ARG A 97 0.72 -13.32 -20.61
N VAL A 98 1.82 -13.03 -21.29
CA VAL A 98 1.81 -12.12 -22.41
C VAL A 98 1.05 -12.76 -23.57
N ILE A 99 0.11 -12.00 -24.13
CA ILE A 99 -0.68 -12.48 -25.26
C ILE A 99 0.23 -12.64 -26.47
N ARG A 100 0.03 -13.69 -27.25
CA ARG A 100 0.79 -14.10 -28.45
C ARG A 100 2.12 -14.77 -28.15
N THR A 101 2.93 -14.23 -27.25
CA THR A 101 4.24 -14.83 -26.95
C THR A 101 4.15 -15.96 -25.93
N GLY A 102 3.13 -15.92 -25.06
CA GLY A 102 2.98 -16.89 -23.99
C GLY A 102 3.97 -16.72 -22.85
N THR A 103 4.77 -15.66 -22.85
CA THR A 103 5.74 -15.41 -21.80
C THR A 103 5.04 -15.24 -20.45
N MET A 104 5.52 -15.95 -19.44
CA MET A 104 4.98 -15.87 -18.09
C MET A 104 5.77 -14.86 -17.26
N CYS A 105 5.07 -13.96 -16.60
CA CYS A 105 5.68 -12.93 -15.76
C CYS A 105 4.97 -12.88 -14.42
N SER A 106 5.71 -12.54 -13.37
CA SER A 106 5.17 -12.42 -12.03
C SER A 106 4.87 -10.97 -11.70
N MET A 107 3.70 -10.71 -11.15
CA MET A 107 3.33 -9.38 -10.69
C MET A 107 3.92 -9.10 -9.32
N GLY A 108 4.25 -7.85 -9.06
CA GLY A 108 4.65 -7.37 -7.74
C GLY A 108 3.46 -6.85 -6.94
N PRO A 109 3.71 -6.27 -5.76
CA PRO A 109 2.65 -5.73 -4.93
C PRO A 109 1.96 -4.54 -5.59
N LEU A 110 0.71 -4.31 -5.19
CA LEU A 110 -0.06 -3.17 -5.66
C LEU A 110 0.41 -1.88 -5.00
N GLU A 111 0.49 -0.82 -5.79
CA GLU A 111 0.76 0.53 -5.32
C GLU A 111 -0.28 1.48 -5.89
N PRO A 112 -0.73 2.50 -5.15
CA PRO A 112 -1.59 3.53 -5.72
C PRO A 112 -0.88 4.25 -6.86
N TYR A 113 -1.59 4.53 -7.93
CA TYR A 113 -1.04 5.23 -9.09
C TYR A 113 -1.88 6.47 -9.41
N THR A 114 -1.21 7.59 -9.57
CA THR A 114 -1.81 8.82 -10.03
C THR A 114 -1.24 9.14 -11.40
N PRO A 115 -2.07 9.17 -12.45
CA PRO A 115 -1.57 9.50 -13.78
C PRO A 115 -1.06 10.92 -13.82
N PRO A 116 0.00 11.21 -14.62
CA PRO A 116 0.45 12.56 -14.80
C PRO A 116 -0.66 13.40 -15.46
N PRO A 117 -0.75 14.69 -15.15
CA PRO A 117 -1.75 15.55 -15.76
C PRO A 117 -1.61 15.51 -17.29
N LYS A 118 -2.73 15.31 -17.96
CA LYS A 118 -2.74 15.38 -19.43
C LYS A 118 -2.44 16.81 -19.82
N THR A 119 -1.27 17.04 -20.39
CA THR A 119 -1.01 18.27 -21.09
C THR A 119 -1.81 18.22 -22.38
N SER A 120 -2.95 18.90 -22.38
CA SER A 120 -3.67 19.13 -23.61
C SER A 120 -2.86 20.12 -24.44
N MET A 121 -2.32 19.65 -25.51
CA MET A 121 -1.83 20.55 -26.55
C MET A 121 -2.93 20.87 -27.53
#